data_7301b3a7e8c83d10adec79b5a71c577b
#
_entry.id   7301b3a7e8c83d10adec79b5a71c577b
#
_cell.length_a   1.000
_cell.length_b   1.000
_cell.length_c   1.000
_cell.angle_alpha   90.00
_cell.angle_beta   90.00
_cell.angle_gamma   90.00
#
_symmetry.space_group_name_H-M   'P 1'
#
loop_
_entity.id
_entity.type
_entity.pdbx_description
1 polymer ?
#
loop_
_entity_poly.entity_id
_entity_poly.type
_entity_poly.pdbx_seq_one_letter_code
_entity_poly.pdbx_strand_id
1 'polypeptide(L)'
;MSEAEDAVQETWLRYEASPTQPTSTKAFLSAVVTRISIDVLRSARRRREEYVGAWFPEPLVTDPYEDPQRSAELADSLSMAALLLLERLTPLERAVFVLREVFGFDFPEVASAVGRSEAACRQLAVRARRHMDEGRPRFEADRRERDELAARFFDVLREGDVDGVRELLAADVQLIGDGGGNAPQWARSIVGAENVARVLASIIPPFVRIGGAFEPHEVNGQPGAIFRDRDHKVLNTWTLDVLNGRIQTIRAVINPDKLGHVGPVADAWAVIREANEARRSMD
;
A
#
# COMPACT_ATOMS: atom_id res chain seq x y z
N MET A 1 10.99 1.16 2.30
CA MET A 1 12.20 0.83 1.50
C MET A 1 13.44 0.74 2.38
N SER A 2 13.73 1.68 3.26
CA SER A 2 14.93 1.67 4.13
C SER A 2 15.10 0.38 4.96
N GLU A 3 14.04 -0.14 5.62
CA GLU A 3 14.13 -1.37 6.42
C GLU A 3 14.52 -2.61 5.59
N ALA A 4 14.13 -2.67 4.31
CA ALA A 4 14.51 -3.75 3.42
C ALA A 4 15.98 -3.63 2.97
N GLU A 5 16.43 -2.41 2.68
CA GLU A 5 17.81 -2.12 2.35
C GLU A 5 18.74 -2.42 3.53
N ASP A 6 18.35 -2.00 4.73
CA ASP A 6 19.06 -2.32 5.98
C ASP A 6 19.17 -3.82 6.21
N ALA A 7 18.09 -4.59 5.96
CA ALA A 7 18.11 -6.05 6.09
C ALA A 7 19.06 -6.72 5.08
N VAL A 8 19.14 -6.21 3.84
CA VAL A 8 20.08 -6.68 2.83
C VAL A 8 21.51 -6.36 3.23
N GLN A 9 21.77 -5.14 3.69
CA GLN A 9 23.10 -4.68 4.10
C GLN A 9 23.60 -5.47 5.32
N GLU A 10 22.75 -5.66 6.35
CA GLU A 10 23.07 -6.48 7.53
C GLU A 10 23.33 -7.95 7.15
N THR A 11 22.59 -8.48 6.16
CA THR A 11 22.81 -9.83 5.64
C THR A 11 24.19 -9.97 5.01
N TRP A 12 24.61 -8.97 4.24
CA TRP A 12 25.92 -8.92 3.62
C TRP A 12 27.05 -8.86 4.67
N LEU A 13 26.93 -7.97 5.66
CA LEU A 13 27.90 -7.84 6.74
C LEU A 13 28.06 -9.14 7.51
N ARG A 14 26.97 -9.88 7.78
CA ARG A 14 27.04 -11.19 8.43
C ARG A 14 27.68 -12.26 7.57
N TYR A 15 27.52 -12.18 6.25
CA TYR A 15 28.20 -13.08 5.33
C TYR A 15 29.72 -12.85 5.33
N GLU A 16 30.16 -11.60 5.25
CA GLU A 16 31.59 -11.26 5.28
C GLU A 16 32.25 -11.59 6.63
N ALA A 17 31.54 -11.38 7.73
CA ALA A 17 32.01 -11.70 9.07
C ALA A 17 31.96 -13.20 9.41
N SER A 18 31.47 -14.05 8.51
CA SER A 18 31.36 -15.50 8.76
C SER A 18 32.75 -16.14 8.84
N PRO A 19 33.10 -16.81 9.96
CA PRO A 19 34.41 -17.39 10.16
C PRO A 19 34.70 -18.60 9.22
N THR A 20 33.64 -19.14 8.62
CA THR A 20 33.72 -20.26 7.66
C THR A 20 32.89 -19.95 6.44
N GLN A 21 33.41 -20.24 5.26
CA GLN A 21 32.61 -20.12 4.04
C GLN A 21 31.45 -21.12 4.08
N PRO A 22 30.19 -20.64 3.91
CA PRO A 22 29.03 -21.52 3.89
C PRO A 22 29.08 -22.44 2.67
N THR A 23 28.68 -23.70 2.84
CA THR A 23 28.60 -24.70 1.77
C THR A 23 27.69 -24.24 0.61
N SER A 24 26.66 -23.43 0.90
CA SER A 24 25.81 -22.80 -0.07
C SER A 24 25.58 -21.34 0.32
N THR A 25 26.14 -20.43 -0.46
CA THR A 25 25.96 -18.97 -0.31
C THR A 25 24.48 -18.59 -0.39
N LYS A 26 23.74 -19.14 -1.37
CA LYS A 26 22.28 -18.90 -1.51
C LYS A 26 21.51 -19.27 -0.24
N ALA A 27 21.75 -20.49 0.28
CA ALA A 27 21.05 -20.96 1.46
C ALA A 27 21.38 -20.10 2.70
N PHE A 28 22.64 -19.71 2.86
CA PHE A 28 23.07 -18.85 3.96
C PHE A 28 22.41 -17.48 3.89
N LEU A 29 22.51 -16.79 2.75
CA LEU A 29 21.94 -15.46 2.56
C LEU A 29 20.42 -15.48 2.74
N SER A 30 19.73 -16.47 2.16
CA SER A 30 18.27 -16.63 2.31
C SER A 30 17.87 -16.85 3.77
N ALA A 31 18.61 -17.66 4.52
CA ALA A 31 18.33 -17.88 5.93
C ALA A 31 18.58 -16.63 6.79
N VAL A 32 19.65 -15.89 6.53
CA VAL A 32 19.98 -14.69 7.29
C VAL A 32 18.99 -13.58 7.02
N VAL A 33 18.71 -13.23 5.76
CA VAL A 33 17.76 -12.17 5.42
C VAL A 33 16.36 -12.50 5.92
N THR A 34 15.93 -13.77 5.83
CA THR A 34 14.63 -14.21 6.32
C THR A 34 14.50 -13.99 7.84
N ARG A 35 15.52 -14.34 8.62
CA ARG A 35 15.51 -14.13 10.08
C ARG A 35 15.47 -12.67 10.45
N ILE A 36 16.27 -11.83 9.80
CA ILE A 36 16.24 -10.38 9.99
C ILE A 36 14.85 -9.85 9.66
N SER A 37 14.28 -10.22 8.52
CA SER A 37 12.95 -9.78 8.09
C SER A 37 11.84 -10.22 9.06
N ILE A 38 11.92 -11.44 9.62
CA ILE A 38 10.97 -11.90 10.65
C ILE A 38 11.07 -11.02 11.91
N ASP A 39 12.25 -10.64 12.34
CA ASP A 39 12.44 -9.80 13.52
C ASP A 39 11.97 -8.36 13.28
N VAL A 40 12.22 -7.81 12.09
CA VAL A 40 11.65 -6.53 11.65
C VAL A 40 10.11 -6.57 11.66
N LEU A 41 9.50 -7.61 11.08
CA LEU A 41 8.05 -7.78 11.06
C LEU A 41 7.44 -7.94 12.47
N ARG A 42 8.13 -8.59 13.39
CA ARG A 42 7.71 -8.69 14.79
C ARG A 42 7.72 -7.33 15.48
N SER A 43 8.77 -6.54 15.26
CA SER A 43 8.86 -5.17 15.77
C SER A 43 7.79 -4.26 15.16
N ALA A 44 7.60 -4.32 13.83
CA ALA A 44 6.57 -3.58 13.13
C ALA A 44 5.14 -3.93 13.62
N ARG A 45 4.88 -5.21 13.92
CA ARG A 45 3.59 -5.63 14.49
C ARG A 45 3.30 -4.97 15.84
N ARG A 46 4.28 -4.89 16.74
CA ARG A 46 4.14 -4.20 18.02
C ARG A 46 3.86 -2.70 17.80
N ARG A 47 4.59 -2.05 16.91
CA ARG A 47 4.35 -0.64 16.56
C ARG A 47 2.95 -0.41 16.00
N ARG A 48 2.36 -1.38 15.26
CA ARG A 48 1.00 -1.29 14.72
C ARG A 48 -0.08 -1.42 15.80
N GLU A 49 0.15 -2.19 16.85
CA GLU A 49 -0.78 -2.29 17.98
C GLU A 49 -0.92 -0.95 18.70
N GLU A 50 0.08 -0.06 18.58
CA GLU A 50 0.10 1.31 19.12
C GLU A 50 -0.27 2.38 18.06
N TYR A 51 -0.47 1.98 16.80
CA TYR A 51 -0.68 2.88 15.69
C TYR A 51 -2.06 3.54 15.72
N VAL A 52 -2.09 4.86 15.46
CA VAL A 52 -3.33 5.64 15.48
C VAL A 52 -3.98 5.62 14.10
N GLY A 53 -5.16 5.03 14.01
CA GLY A 53 -5.97 4.98 12.79
C GLY A 53 -5.74 3.74 11.93
N ALA A 54 -6.16 3.81 10.67
CA ALA A 54 -5.97 2.73 9.72
C ALA A 54 -4.49 2.62 9.33
N TRP A 55 -3.98 1.40 9.28
CA TRP A 55 -2.65 1.12 8.76
C TRP A 55 -2.74 0.65 7.32
N PHE A 56 -1.99 1.30 6.43
CA PHE A 56 -1.77 0.81 5.07
C PHE A 56 -0.29 0.55 4.81
N PRO A 57 0.06 -0.36 3.89
CA PRO A 57 1.43 -0.49 3.37
C PRO A 57 1.96 0.83 2.82
N GLU A 58 3.28 0.96 2.75
CA GLU A 58 3.91 2.08 2.04
C GLU A 58 3.45 2.08 0.56
N PRO A 59 3.13 3.25 -0.02
CA PRO A 59 2.75 3.33 -1.42
C PRO A 59 3.94 3.00 -2.32
N LEU A 60 3.79 1.97 -3.13
CA LEU A 60 4.74 1.62 -4.19
C LEU A 60 4.24 2.27 -5.48
N VAL A 61 4.96 3.28 -5.93
CA VAL A 61 4.66 3.99 -7.17
C VAL A 61 5.46 3.33 -8.28
N THR A 62 4.78 2.79 -9.29
CA THR A 62 5.43 2.16 -10.44
C THR A 62 5.98 3.23 -11.37
N ASP A 63 7.25 3.14 -11.74
CA ASP A 63 7.83 4.02 -12.74
C ASP A 63 7.25 3.67 -14.12
N PRO A 64 6.58 4.59 -14.82
CA PRO A 64 6.03 4.33 -16.15
C PRO A 64 7.10 4.03 -17.22
N TYR A 65 8.37 4.23 -16.92
CA TYR A 65 9.51 3.91 -17.78
C TYR A 65 10.15 2.55 -17.49
N GLU A 66 9.72 1.83 -16.46
CA GLU A 66 10.12 0.43 -16.26
C GLU A 66 9.44 -0.49 -17.28
N ASP A 67 10.11 -1.63 -17.58
CA ASP A 67 9.62 -2.65 -18.51
C ASP A 67 8.16 -3.03 -18.21
N PRO A 68 7.20 -2.78 -19.13
CA PRO A 68 5.78 -3.00 -18.88
C PRO A 68 5.44 -4.45 -18.52
N GLN A 69 6.23 -5.41 -19.01
CA GLN A 69 6.00 -6.85 -18.76
C GLN A 69 6.40 -7.22 -17.34
N ARG A 70 7.53 -6.70 -16.86
CA ARG A 70 8.00 -6.88 -15.48
C ARG A 70 7.15 -6.12 -14.47
N SER A 71 6.69 -4.93 -14.87
CA SER A 71 5.78 -4.10 -14.07
C SER A 71 4.42 -4.79 -13.89
N ALA A 72 3.87 -5.45 -14.90
CA ALA A 72 2.59 -6.16 -14.80
C ALA A 72 2.66 -7.38 -13.86
N GLU A 73 3.73 -8.20 -13.95
CA GLU A 73 3.93 -9.35 -13.05
C GLU A 73 4.15 -8.92 -11.59
N LEU A 74 4.86 -7.81 -11.37
CA LEU A 74 5.05 -7.21 -10.05
C LEU A 74 3.77 -6.59 -9.50
N ALA A 75 2.98 -5.91 -10.33
CA ALA A 75 1.74 -5.25 -9.94
C ALA A 75 0.72 -6.24 -9.39
N ASP A 76 0.55 -7.41 -10.04
CA ASP A 76 -0.34 -8.47 -9.55
C ASP A 76 0.15 -9.08 -8.23
N SER A 77 1.46 -9.19 -8.05
CA SER A 77 2.08 -9.75 -6.84
C SER A 77 2.11 -8.77 -5.66
N LEU A 78 2.16 -7.46 -5.94
CA LEU A 78 2.31 -6.37 -4.96
C LEU A 78 1.06 -5.49 -4.86
N SER A 79 -0.10 -5.99 -5.34
CA SER A 79 -1.34 -5.23 -5.24
C SER A 79 -1.64 -4.82 -3.80
N MET A 80 -2.27 -3.67 -3.60
CA MET A 80 -2.69 -3.20 -2.27
C MET A 80 -3.48 -4.28 -1.52
N ALA A 81 -4.35 -5.00 -2.23
CA ALA A 81 -5.11 -6.11 -1.67
C ALA A 81 -4.19 -7.25 -1.19
N ALA A 82 -3.22 -7.67 -2.00
CA ALA A 82 -2.25 -8.71 -1.63
C ALA A 82 -1.39 -8.27 -0.43
N LEU A 83 -0.91 -7.03 -0.43
CA LEU A 83 -0.14 -6.47 0.68
C LEU A 83 -0.94 -6.43 1.99
N LEU A 84 -2.21 -6.00 1.94
CA LEU A 84 -3.10 -6.01 3.09
C LEU A 84 -3.40 -7.42 3.60
N LEU A 85 -3.49 -8.42 2.72
CA LEU A 85 -3.64 -9.82 3.12
C LEU A 85 -2.37 -10.36 3.77
N LEU A 86 -1.19 -10.05 3.22
CA LEU A 86 0.09 -10.39 3.83
C LEU A 86 0.24 -9.77 5.22
N GLU A 87 -0.34 -8.58 5.46
CA GLU A 87 -0.35 -7.94 6.78
C GLU A 87 -1.16 -8.70 7.85
N ARG A 88 -2.16 -9.50 7.44
CA ARG A 88 -2.95 -10.36 8.35
C ARG A 88 -2.19 -11.61 8.78
N LEU A 89 -1.16 -12.00 8.04
CA LEU A 89 -0.33 -13.16 8.38
C LEU A 89 0.58 -12.85 9.57
N THR A 90 0.83 -13.86 10.40
CA THR A 90 1.91 -13.76 11.38
C THR A 90 3.26 -13.65 10.65
N PRO A 91 4.31 -13.07 11.27
CA PRO A 91 5.63 -12.98 10.65
C PRO A 91 6.16 -14.30 10.10
N LEU A 92 5.92 -15.42 10.79
CA LEU A 92 6.34 -16.76 10.34
C LEU A 92 5.48 -17.27 9.18
N GLU A 93 4.16 -17.08 9.21
CA GLU A 93 3.27 -17.43 8.09
C GLU A 93 3.64 -16.65 6.83
N ARG A 94 3.91 -15.33 6.97
CA ARG A 94 4.36 -14.49 5.86
C ARG A 94 5.68 -14.98 5.28
N ALA A 95 6.68 -15.24 6.12
CA ALA A 95 7.99 -15.73 5.66
C ALA A 95 7.86 -17.08 4.92
N VAL A 96 7.11 -18.04 5.48
CA VAL A 96 6.88 -19.34 4.84
C VAL A 96 6.11 -19.19 3.53
N PHE A 97 5.07 -18.33 3.48
CA PHE A 97 4.29 -18.08 2.27
C PHE A 97 5.16 -17.49 1.17
N VAL A 98 5.91 -16.43 1.46
CA VAL A 98 6.76 -15.74 0.47
C VAL A 98 7.86 -16.68 -0.04
N LEU A 99 8.57 -17.38 0.83
CA LEU A 99 9.61 -18.33 0.42
C LEU A 99 9.05 -19.44 -0.47
N ARG A 100 7.88 -19.99 -0.12
CA ARG A 100 7.29 -21.12 -0.83
C ARG A 100 6.57 -20.73 -2.11
N GLU A 101 5.67 -19.73 -2.06
CA GLU A 101 4.76 -19.40 -3.15
C GLU A 101 5.37 -18.40 -4.14
N VAL A 102 6.19 -17.46 -3.65
CA VAL A 102 6.79 -16.43 -4.51
C VAL A 102 8.16 -16.87 -5.01
N PHE A 103 9.01 -17.40 -4.13
CA PHE A 103 10.38 -17.79 -4.50
C PHE A 103 10.54 -19.27 -4.84
N GLY A 104 9.53 -20.09 -4.68
CA GLY A 104 9.52 -21.50 -5.07
C GLY A 104 10.47 -22.42 -4.27
N PHE A 105 10.88 -22.00 -3.07
CA PHE A 105 11.76 -22.82 -2.21
C PHE A 105 11.05 -24.09 -1.78
N ASP A 106 11.78 -25.21 -1.67
CA ASP A 106 11.23 -26.43 -1.11
C ASP A 106 11.08 -26.37 0.42
N PHE A 107 10.33 -27.32 1.01
CA PHE A 107 10.10 -27.29 2.46
C PHE A 107 11.36 -27.52 3.30
N PRO A 108 12.35 -28.32 2.91
CA PRO A 108 13.65 -28.39 3.57
C PRO A 108 14.36 -27.02 3.62
N GLU A 109 14.43 -26.30 2.50
CA GLU A 109 15.02 -24.96 2.39
C GLU A 109 14.27 -23.95 3.27
N VAL A 110 12.92 -23.94 3.19
CA VAL A 110 12.05 -23.08 4.03
C VAL A 110 12.28 -23.38 5.51
N ALA A 111 12.31 -24.67 5.90
CA ALA A 111 12.52 -25.09 7.27
C ALA A 111 13.87 -24.60 7.83
N SER A 112 14.92 -24.72 7.03
CA SER A 112 16.26 -24.20 7.36
C SER A 112 16.26 -22.68 7.54
N ALA A 113 15.63 -21.94 6.61
CA ALA A 113 15.58 -20.49 6.64
C ALA A 113 14.83 -19.95 7.87
N VAL A 114 13.65 -20.49 8.18
CA VAL A 114 12.81 -20.00 9.30
C VAL A 114 13.13 -20.65 10.65
N GLY A 115 14.02 -21.65 10.71
CA GLY A 115 14.41 -22.35 11.93
C GLY A 115 13.26 -23.16 12.54
N ARG A 116 12.51 -23.91 11.70
CA ARG A 116 11.38 -24.76 12.09
C ARG A 116 11.49 -26.13 11.43
N SER A 117 10.70 -27.10 11.91
CA SER A 117 10.59 -28.40 11.21
C SER A 117 9.80 -28.26 9.90
N GLU A 118 10.07 -29.12 8.92
CA GLU A 118 9.32 -29.17 7.68
C GLU A 118 7.80 -29.37 7.90
N ALA A 119 7.43 -30.21 8.87
CA ALA A 119 6.03 -30.43 9.21
C ALA A 119 5.35 -29.13 9.70
N ALA A 120 6.05 -28.35 10.54
CA ALA A 120 5.56 -27.04 10.98
C ALA A 120 5.46 -26.06 9.81
N CYS A 121 6.43 -26.05 8.89
CA CYS A 121 6.39 -25.19 7.70
C CYS A 121 5.22 -25.55 6.77
N ARG A 122 4.90 -26.84 6.57
CA ARG A 122 3.71 -27.26 5.82
C ARG A 122 2.42 -26.75 6.46
N GLN A 123 2.29 -26.83 7.78
CA GLN A 123 1.13 -26.29 8.49
C GLN A 123 1.02 -24.77 8.39
N LEU A 124 2.15 -24.05 8.50
CA LEU A 124 2.19 -22.60 8.31
C LEU A 124 1.77 -22.21 6.89
N ALA A 125 2.25 -22.92 5.86
CA ALA A 125 1.89 -22.68 4.47
C ALA A 125 0.39 -22.89 4.22
N VAL A 126 -0.21 -23.96 4.77
CA VAL A 126 -1.66 -24.23 4.65
C VAL A 126 -2.47 -23.10 5.29
N ARG A 127 -2.09 -22.65 6.49
CA ARG A 127 -2.79 -21.53 7.15
C ARG A 127 -2.65 -20.22 6.39
N ALA A 128 -1.44 -19.93 5.92
CA ALA A 128 -1.19 -18.73 5.14
C ALA A 128 -2.01 -18.71 3.84
N ARG A 129 -2.04 -19.81 3.08
CA ARG A 129 -2.87 -19.93 1.88
C ARG A 129 -4.35 -19.69 2.19
N ARG A 130 -4.87 -20.33 3.24
CA ARG A 130 -6.27 -20.13 3.63
C ARG A 130 -6.58 -18.66 3.92
N HIS A 131 -5.74 -17.97 4.68
CA HIS A 131 -5.92 -16.55 4.95
C HIS A 131 -5.85 -15.68 3.69
N MET A 132 -4.96 -16.04 2.75
CA MET A 132 -4.86 -15.35 1.45
C MET A 132 -6.09 -15.59 0.58
N ASP A 133 -6.60 -16.83 0.54
CA ASP A 133 -7.79 -17.20 -0.27
C ASP A 133 -9.08 -16.59 0.30
N GLU A 134 -9.25 -16.56 1.62
CA GLU A 134 -10.41 -15.95 2.30
C GLU A 134 -10.53 -14.44 2.05
N GLY A 135 -9.43 -13.76 1.73
CA GLY A 135 -9.38 -12.32 1.52
C GLY A 135 -9.30 -11.90 0.04
N ARG A 136 -9.17 -12.82 -0.91
CA ARG A 136 -9.14 -12.47 -2.32
C ARG A 136 -10.51 -11.96 -2.79
N PRO A 137 -10.56 -10.81 -3.50
CA PRO A 137 -11.77 -10.41 -4.20
C PRO A 137 -12.18 -11.52 -5.17
N ARG A 138 -13.43 -11.95 -5.15
CA ARG A 138 -13.93 -13.08 -5.97
C ARG A 138 -13.96 -12.79 -7.47
N PHE A 139 -13.85 -11.54 -7.89
CA PHE A 139 -13.83 -11.12 -9.29
C PHE A 139 -12.92 -9.89 -9.42
N GLU A 140 -11.85 -10.04 -10.17
CA GLU A 140 -11.05 -8.90 -10.62
C GLU A 140 -11.65 -8.39 -11.93
N ALA A 141 -11.99 -7.09 -11.97
CA ALA A 141 -12.29 -6.42 -13.23
C ALA A 141 -11.04 -6.44 -14.11
N ASP A 142 -11.21 -6.48 -15.44
CA ASP A 142 -10.11 -6.35 -16.39
C ASP A 142 -9.31 -5.08 -16.07
N ARG A 143 -7.98 -5.17 -16.13
CA ARG A 143 -7.08 -4.03 -15.85
C ARG A 143 -7.49 -2.78 -16.63
N ARG A 144 -7.81 -2.96 -17.90
CA ARG A 144 -8.25 -1.87 -18.77
C ARG A 144 -9.54 -1.20 -18.27
N GLU A 145 -10.54 -2.00 -17.86
CA GLU A 145 -11.79 -1.47 -17.31
C GLU A 145 -11.56 -0.71 -16.00
N ARG A 146 -10.62 -1.16 -15.16
CA ARG A 146 -10.25 -0.47 -13.92
C ARG A 146 -9.59 0.87 -14.20
N ASP A 147 -8.66 0.91 -15.17
CA ASP A 147 -7.92 2.11 -15.54
C ASP A 147 -8.85 3.14 -16.20
N GLU A 148 -9.77 2.72 -17.08
CA GLU A 148 -10.78 3.59 -17.70
C GLU A 148 -11.74 4.17 -16.66
N LEU A 149 -12.19 3.37 -15.67
CA LEU A 149 -13.02 3.85 -14.58
C LEU A 149 -12.29 4.87 -13.70
N ALA A 150 -11.03 4.59 -13.36
CA ALA A 150 -10.20 5.48 -12.56
C ALA A 150 -9.93 6.81 -13.28
N ALA A 151 -9.63 6.78 -14.58
CA ALA A 151 -9.44 7.97 -15.37
C ALA A 151 -10.70 8.86 -15.33
N ARG A 152 -11.90 8.28 -15.57
CA ARG A 152 -13.17 8.99 -15.46
C ARG A 152 -13.39 9.57 -14.05
N PHE A 153 -13.06 8.80 -13.00
CA PHE A 153 -13.20 9.27 -11.63
C PHE A 153 -12.32 10.50 -11.36
N PHE A 154 -11.05 10.48 -11.77
CA PHE A 154 -10.16 11.62 -11.57
C PHE A 154 -10.54 12.84 -12.44
N ASP A 155 -11.14 12.63 -13.60
CA ASP A 155 -11.63 13.72 -14.45
C ASP A 155 -12.84 14.43 -13.81
N VAL A 156 -13.89 13.69 -13.42
CA VAL A 156 -15.05 14.29 -12.73
C VAL A 156 -14.68 14.90 -11.38
N LEU A 157 -13.68 14.31 -10.70
CA LEU A 157 -13.15 14.86 -9.45
C LEU A 157 -12.45 16.21 -9.66
N ARG A 158 -11.71 16.37 -10.77
CA ARG A 158 -11.04 17.62 -11.14
C ARG A 158 -12.05 18.71 -11.52
N GLU A 159 -13.14 18.34 -12.17
CA GLU A 159 -14.23 19.24 -12.54
C GLU A 159 -15.10 19.64 -11.35
N GLY A 160 -15.00 18.93 -10.22
CA GLY A 160 -15.83 19.14 -9.03
C GLY A 160 -17.28 18.65 -9.22
N ASP A 161 -17.49 17.73 -10.18
CA ASP A 161 -18.80 17.15 -10.46
C ASP A 161 -19.16 16.09 -9.40
N VAL A 162 -19.92 16.51 -8.39
CA VAL A 162 -20.34 15.66 -7.27
C VAL A 162 -21.22 14.50 -7.72
N ASP A 163 -22.12 14.74 -8.66
CA ASP A 163 -23.04 13.72 -9.17
C ASP A 163 -22.29 12.70 -10.01
N GLY A 164 -21.39 13.14 -10.88
CA GLY A 164 -20.50 12.27 -11.64
C GLY A 164 -19.61 11.40 -10.74
N VAL A 165 -19.04 11.97 -9.68
CA VAL A 165 -18.30 11.19 -8.68
C VAL A 165 -19.19 10.13 -8.05
N ARG A 166 -20.41 10.51 -7.59
CA ARG A 166 -21.35 9.59 -6.93
C ARG A 166 -21.74 8.40 -7.82
N GLU A 167 -21.92 8.61 -9.12
CA GLU A 167 -22.29 7.56 -10.07
C GLU A 167 -21.19 6.48 -10.24
N LEU A 168 -19.93 6.83 -10.04
CA LEU A 168 -18.80 5.92 -10.16
C LEU A 168 -18.54 5.12 -8.88
N LEU A 169 -19.13 5.52 -7.75
CA LEU A 169 -18.96 4.89 -6.46
C LEU A 169 -19.95 3.75 -6.23
N ALA A 170 -19.53 2.71 -5.52
CA ALA A 170 -20.44 1.70 -4.99
C ALA A 170 -21.31 2.30 -3.89
N ALA A 171 -22.52 1.75 -3.69
CA ALA A 171 -23.45 2.25 -2.67
C ALA A 171 -22.85 2.23 -1.26
N ASP A 172 -21.99 1.24 -0.95
CA ASP A 172 -21.30 1.01 0.31
C ASP A 172 -19.80 1.38 0.27
N VAL A 173 -19.39 2.19 -0.72
CA VAL A 173 -18.00 2.65 -0.86
C VAL A 173 -17.43 3.17 0.45
N GLN A 174 -16.14 2.94 0.65
CA GLN A 174 -15.41 3.43 1.82
C GLN A 174 -14.26 4.35 1.42
N LEU A 175 -14.17 5.50 2.07
CA LEU A 175 -12.99 6.36 2.03
C LEU A 175 -12.25 6.25 3.36
N ILE A 176 -10.99 5.80 3.31
CA ILE A 176 -10.19 5.48 4.50
C ILE A 176 -8.86 6.20 4.39
N GLY A 177 -8.46 6.91 5.46
CA GLY A 177 -7.20 7.63 5.52
C GLY A 177 -6.23 6.99 6.53
N ASP A 178 -4.96 6.90 6.14
CA ASP A 178 -3.83 6.54 6.99
C ASP A 178 -2.96 7.78 7.23
N GLY A 179 -3.13 8.43 8.36
CA GLY A 179 -2.35 9.61 8.78
C GLY A 179 -1.31 9.30 9.86
N GLY A 180 -1.33 8.10 10.44
CA GLY A 180 -0.36 7.65 11.44
C GLY A 180 -0.31 8.46 12.73
N GLY A 181 -1.32 9.28 13.00
CA GLY A 181 -1.30 10.26 14.10
C GLY A 181 -0.49 11.52 13.80
N ASN A 182 0.33 11.54 12.75
CA ASN A 182 1.22 12.64 12.35
C ASN A 182 0.61 13.56 11.29
N ALA A 183 -0.47 13.13 10.64
CA ALA A 183 -1.16 13.88 9.60
C ALA A 183 -2.68 13.89 9.84
N PRO A 184 -3.40 14.86 9.24
CA PRO A 184 -4.85 14.92 9.34
C PRO A 184 -5.48 13.68 8.71
N GLN A 185 -6.40 13.06 9.44
CA GLN A 185 -7.19 11.93 8.99
C GLN A 185 -8.57 11.94 9.63
N TRP A 186 -9.52 11.26 8.99
CA TRP A 186 -10.80 11.04 9.64
C TRP A 186 -10.66 9.99 10.75
N ALA A 187 -11.32 10.23 11.86
CA ALA A 187 -11.30 9.31 13.00
C ALA A 187 -11.90 7.94 12.67
N ARG A 188 -12.71 7.86 11.62
CA ARG A 188 -13.34 6.64 11.09
C ARG A 188 -13.41 6.71 9.57
N SER A 189 -13.55 5.55 8.91
CA SER A 189 -13.86 5.52 7.47
C SER A 189 -15.18 6.23 7.18
N ILE A 190 -15.23 6.94 6.05
CA ILE A 190 -16.45 7.53 5.53
C ILE A 190 -17.09 6.48 4.64
N VAL A 191 -18.35 6.16 4.89
CA VAL A 191 -19.07 5.07 4.21
C VAL A 191 -20.26 5.61 3.45
N GLY A 192 -20.47 5.07 2.25
CA GLY A 192 -21.60 5.35 1.37
C GLY A 192 -21.31 6.41 0.31
N ALA A 193 -21.82 6.19 -0.91
CA ALA A 193 -21.54 7.01 -2.08
C ALA A 193 -21.85 8.49 -1.86
N GLU A 194 -23.00 8.79 -1.27
CA GLU A 194 -23.43 10.17 -0.97
C GLU A 194 -22.47 10.88 -0.01
N ASN A 195 -22.06 10.21 1.08
CA ASN A 195 -21.16 10.80 2.07
C ASN A 195 -19.76 11.00 1.51
N VAL A 196 -19.24 10.01 0.77
CA VAL A 196 -17.92 10.10 0.14
C VAL A 196 -17.92 11.20 -0.92
N ALA A 197 -18.90 11.24 -1.83
CA ALA A 197 -18.99 12.29 -2.86
C ALA A 197 -19.05 13.69 -2.25
N ARG A 198 -19.87 13.89 -1.20
CA ARG A 198 -19.97 15.18 -0.48
C ARG A 198 -18.64 15.58 0.17
N VAL A 199 -17.92 14.64 0.77
CA VAL A 199 -16.60 14.93 1.36
C VAL A 199 -15.60 15.29 0.29
N LEU A 200 -15.51 14.54 -0.80
CA LEU A 200 -14.60 14.82 -1.91
C LEU A 200 -14.89 16.21 -2.53
N ALA A 201 -16.16 16.54 -2.74
CA ALA A 201 -16.57 17.86 -3.22
C ALA A 201 -16.22 19.00 -2.24
N SER A 202 -16.12 18.71 -0.96
CA SER A 202 -15.75 19.73 0.05
C SER A 202 -14.24 19.95 0.18
N ILE A 203 -13.41 18.98 -0.23
CA ILE A 203 -11.95 19.04 -0.03
C ILE A 203 -11.17 19.31 -1.33
N ILE A 204 -11.63 18.78 -2.47
CA ILE A 204 -10.85 18.84 -3.72
C ILE A 204 -10.86 20.24 -4.34
N PRO A 205 -12.01 20.93 -4.55
CA PRO A 205 -11.99 22.26 -5.14
C PRO A 205 -11.17 23.29 -4.35
N PRO A 206 -11.25 23.39 -3.00
CA PRO A 206 -10.37 24.26 -2.23
C PRO A 206 -8.88 23.90 -2.36
N PHE A 207 -8.55 22.60 -2.37
CA PHE A 207 -7.18 22.11 -2.57
C PHE A 207 -6.61 22.55 -3.94
N VAL A 208 -7.37 22.37 -5.02
CA VAL A 208 -6.96 22.80 -6.37
C VAL A 208 -6.79 24.31 -6.42
N ARG A 209 -7.68 25.07 -5.77
CA ARG A 209 -7.63 26.54 -5.73
C ARG A 209 -6.36 27.09 -5.11
N ILE A 210 -5.82 26.44 -4.08
CA ILE A 210 -4.55 26.85 -3.46
C ILE A 210 -3.33 26.37 -4.24
N GLY A 211 -3.49 25.85 -5.44
CA GLY A 211 -2.42 25.37 -6.32
C GLY A 211 -2.06 23.89 -6.12
N GLY A 212 -2.87 23.16 -5.37
CA GLY A 212 -2.71 21.71 -5.26
C GLY A 212 -3.10 21.01 -6.58
N ALA A 213 -2.42 19.91 -6.87
CA ALA A 213 -2.66 19.09 -8.06
C ALA A 213 -2.67 17.61 -7.69
N PHE A 214 -3.28 16.79 -8.52
CA PHE A 214 -3.15 15.34 -8.45
C PHE A 214 -2.89 14.74 -9.83
N GLU A 215 -2.00 13.77 -9.83
CA GLU A 215 -1.53 13.10 -11.03
C GLU A 215 -1.98 11.64 -10.94
N PRO A 216 -2.82 11.15 -11.89
CA PRO A 216 -3.16 9.73 -11.97
C PRO A 216 -1.90 8.89 -12.08
N HIS A 217 -1.83 7.83 -11.29
CA HIS A 217 -0.66 6.97 -11.19
C HIS A 217 -1.06 5.57 -10.72
N GLU A 218 -0.31 4.56 -11.14
CA GLU A 218 -0.46 3.25 -10.53
C GLU A 218 0.25 3.25 -9.16
N VAL A 219 -0.50 2.91 -8.10
CA VAL A 219 0.02 2.84 -6.73
C VAL A 219 -0.29 1.45 -6.19
N ASN A 220 0.74 0.68 -5.81
CA ASN A 220 0.62 -0.70 -5.35
C ASN A 220 -0.18 -1.58 -6.32
N GLY A 221 0.10 -1.48 -7.63
CA GLY A 221 -0.58 -2.27 -8.67
C GLY A 221 -2.07 -1.96 -8.85
N GLN A 222 -2.56 -0.85 -8.29
CA GLN A 222 -3.94 -0.40 -8.39
C GLN A 222 -3.98 0.99 -9.04
N PRO A 223 -5.06 1.32 -9.78
CA PRO A 223 -5.26 2.69 -10.22
C PRO A 223 -5.34 3.61 -9.02
N GLY A 224 -4.69 4.77 -9.11
CA GLY A 224 -4.61 5.72 -8.02
C GLY A 224 -4.13 7.09 -8.49
N ALA A 225 -3.66 7.90 -7.55
CA ALA A 225 -3.05 9.19 -7.84
C ALA A 225 -2.07 9.62 -6.76
N ILE A 226 -1.12 10.47 -7.14
CA ILE A 226 -0.26 11.22 -6.23
C ILE A 226 -0.79 12.64 -6.13
N PHE A 227 -1.06 13.10 -4.91
CA PHE A 227 -1.47 14.47 -4.64
C PHE A 227 -0.27 15.29 -4.23
N ARG A 228 -0.11 16.47 -4.82
CA ARG A 228 1.01 17.38 -4.56
C ARG A 228 0.49 18.76 -4.19
N ASP A 229 1.20 19.43 -3.31
CA ASP A 229 0.94 20.85 -3.00
C ASP A 229 1.45 21.75 -4.14
N ARG A 230 1.28 23.09 -4.00
CA ARG A 230 1.75 24.07 -4.96
C ARG A 230 3.26 24.07 -5.20
N ASP A 231 4.05 23.56 -4.25
CA ASP A 231 5.50 23.42 -4.34
C ASP A 231 5.93 22.05 -4.86
N HIS A 232 4.99 21.29 -5.45
CA HIS A 232 5.16 19.93 -5.98
C HIS A 232 5.57 18.90 -4.93
N LYS A 233 5.42 19.18 -3.63
CA LYS A 233 5.68 18.21 -2.56
C LYS A 233 4.51 17.24 -2.43
N VAL A 234 4.83 16.00 -2.10
CA VAL A 234 3.85 14.91 -1.95
C VAL A 234 3.00 15.15 -0.70
N LEU A 235 1.69 15.29 -0.90
CA LEU A 235 0.72 15.43 0.18
C LEU A 235 0.16 14.08 0.62
N ASN A 236 -0.26 13.27 -0.33
CA ASN A 236 -0.77 11.92 -0.12
C ASN A 236 -0.75 11.10 -1.41
N THR A 237 -1.00 9.81 -1.27
CA THR A 237 -1.30 8.93 -2.41
C THR A 237 -2.64 8.26 -2.20
N TRP A 238 -3.39 8.08 -3.29
CA TRP A 238 -4.64 7.33 -3.27
C TRP A 238 -4.50 6.04 -4.04
N THR A 239 -5.24 5.01 -3.60
CA THR A 239 -5.49 3.79 -4.37
C THR A 239 -7.00 3.53 -4.43
N LEU A 240 -7.45 3.01 -5.58
CA LEU A 240 -8.85 2.71 -5.84
C LEU A 240 -9.05 1.20 -5.98
N ASP A 241 -9.88 0.61 -5.11
CA ASP A 241 -10.35 -0.75 -5.34
C ASP A 241 -11.59 -0.70 -6.22
N VAL A 242 -11.52 -1.35 -7.37
CA VAL A 242 -12.60 -1.42 -8.35
C VAL A 242 -13.19 -2.84 -8.38
N LEU A 243 -14.49 -2.95 -8.24
CA LEU A 243 -15.23 -4.19 -8.36
C LEU A 243 -16.56 -3.96 -9.06
N ASN A 244 -16.91 -4.80 -10.02
CA ASN A 244 -18.17 -4.71 -10.79
C ASN A 244 -18.40 -3.32 -11.41
N GLY A 245 -17.36 -2.72 -11.98
CA GLY A 245 -17.43 -1.42 -12.65
C GLY A 245 -17.70 -0.23 -11.71
N ARG A 246 -17.44 -0.37 -10.40
CA ARG A 246 -17.58 0.69 -9.39
C ARG A 246 -16.42 0.72 -8.42
N ILE A 247 -16.13 1.89 -7.88
CA ILE A 247 -15.11 2.08 -6.84
C ILE A 247 -15.70 1.65 -5.50
N GLN A 248 -15.10 0.63 -4.90
CA GLN A 248 -15.51 0.06 -3.61
C GLN A 248 -14.79 0.69 -2.43
N THR A 249 -13.51 1.02 -2.62
CA THR A 249 -12.70 1.62 -1.55
C THR A 249 -11.72 2.63 -2.16
N ILE A 250 -11.61 3.76 -1.51
CA ILE A 250 -10.57 4.76 -1.73
C ILE A 250 -9.68 4.76 -0.50
N ARG A 251 -8.39 4.43 -0.65
CA ARG A 251 -7.42 4.48 0.44
C ARG A 251 -6.46 5.64 0.21
N ALA A 252 -6.36 6.51 1.20
CA ALA A 252 -5.45 7.65 1.20
C ALA A 252 -4.32 7.41 2.21
N VAL A 253 -3.08 7.33 1.75
CA VAL A 253 -1.90 7.35 2.61
C VAL A 253 -1.41 8.78 2.72
N ILE A 254 -1.58 9.36 3.92
CA ILE A 254 -1.25 10.75 4.23
C ILE A 254 -0.07 10.81 5.23
N ASN A 255 0.24 9.68 5.86
CA ASN A 255 1.33 9.59 6.83
C ASN A 255 2.68 9.95 6.20
N PRO A 256 3.34 11.07 6.64
CA PRO A 256 4.59 11.53 6.07
C PRO A 256 5.73 10.49 6.16
N ASP A 257 5.72 9.64 7.20
CA ASP A 257 6.74 8.62 7.40
C ASP A 257 6.72 7.53 6.30
N LYS A 258 5.60 7.44 5.54
CA LYS A 258 5.40 6.48 4.44
C LYS A 258 5.55 7.10 3.05
N LEU A 259 5.77 8.40 2.94
CA LEU A 259 5.76 9.11 1.65
C LEU A 259 7.14 9.56 1.18
N GLY A 260 8.15 9.54 2.06
CA GLY A 260 9.47 10.12 1.77
C GLY A 260 10.20 9.54 0.55
N HIS A 261 9.91 8.29 0.17
CA HIS A 261 10.47 7.65 -1.02
C HIS A 261 9.74 8.03 -2.34
N VAL A 262 8.52 8.58 -2.25
CA VAL A 262 7.75 9.08 -3.41
C VAL A 262 8.22 10.48 -3.82
N GLY A 263 8.80 11.23 -2.87
CA GLY A 263 9.33 12.57 -3.10
C GLY A 263 9.36 13.43 -1.83
N PRO A 264 9.76 14.69 -1.94
CA PRO A 264 9.69 15.63 -0.83
C PRO A 264 8.26 15.73 -0.29
N VAL A 265 8.08 15.64 1.03
CA VAL A 265 6.76 15.55 1.66
C VAL A 265 6.26 16.94 2.07
N ALA A 266 4.97 17.20 1.82
CA ALA A 266 4.29 18.45 2.21
C ALA A 266 3.87 18.41 3.69
N ASP A 267 3.71 19.60 4.30
CA ASP A 267 3.02 19.75 5.59
C ASP A 267 1.49 19.68 5.37
N ALA A 268 0.92 18.48 5.57
CA ALA A 268 -0.49 18.23 5.36
C ALA A 268 -1.40 19.10 6.25
N TRP A 269 -0.95 19.46 7.46
CA TRP A 269 -1.70 20.36 8.33
C TRP A 269 -1.72 21.80 7.79
N ALA A 270 -0.60 22.26 7.23
CA ALA A 270 -0.52 23.58 6.61
C ALA A 270 -1.44 23.65 5.38
N VAL A 271 -1.38 22.65 4.50
CA VAL A 271 -2.22 22.57 3.30
C VAL A 271 -3.71 22.58 3.64
N ILE A 272 -4.14 21.80 4.66
CA ILE A 272 -5.55 21.79 5.07
C ILE A 272 -5.99 23.12 5.67
N ARG A 273 -5.16 23.77 6.49
CA ARG A 273 -5.51 25.09 7.02
C ARG A 273 -5.76 26.08 5.89
N GLU A 274 -4.85 26.15 4.94
CA GLU A 274 -4.97 27.03 3.79
C GLU A 274 -6.19 26.71 2.91
N ALA A 275 -6.45 25.44 2.61
CA ALA A 275 -7.64 25.02 1.87
C ALA A 275 -8.94 25.39 2.59
N ASN A 276 -8.96 25.29 3.93
CA ASN A 276 -10.13 25.70 4.72
C ASN A 276 -10.34 27.23 4.73
N GLU A 277 -9.28 28.02 4.71
CA GLU A 277 -9.36 29.48 4.55
C GLU A 277 -9.90 29.85 3.17
N ALA A 278 -9.37 29.20 2.11
CA ALA A 278 -9.86 29.38 0.75
C ALA A 278 -11.36 29.01 0.61
N ARG A 279 -11.82 27.98 1.30
CA ARG A 279 -13.24 27.59 1.32
C ARG A 279 -14.12 28.65 1.97
N ARG A 280 -13.73 29.19 3.13
CA ARG A 280 -14.48 30.23 3.85
C ARG A 280 -14.63 31.54 3.05
N SER A 281 -13.74 31.80 2.13
CA SER A 281 -13.82 32.97 1.23
C SER A 281 -14.78 32.75 0.05
N MET A 282 -15.41 31.58 -0.06
CA MET A 282 -16.40 31.21 -1.10
C MET A 282 -17.84 31.29 -0.61
N ASP A 283 -18.05 31.15 0.70
CA ASP A 283 -19.36 31.30 1.36
C ASP A 283 -19.61 32.77 1.72
#